data_26cf8691a62cdf52d99d775a80c1d1a5
#
_entry.id   26cf8691a62cdf52d99d775a80c1d1a5
#
_cell.length_a   1.000
_cell.length_b   1.000
_cell.length_c   1.000
_cell.angle_alpha   90.00
_cell.angle_beta   90.00
_cell.angle_gamma   90.00
#
_symmetry.space_group_name_H-M   'P 1'
#
loop_
_entity.id
_entity.type
_entity.pdbx_description
1 polymer ?
#
loop_
_entity_poly.entity_id
_entity_poly.type
_entity_poly.pdbx_seq_one_letter_code
_entity_poly.pdbx_strand_id
1 'polypeptide(L)'
;GIGRRQRQMCIRDSDTSEEYPQDYNKDAGGILTLRMYKSLKPIITACNGPAVGVGATLQLAADIRIASTSARFGFVFLNRGIVNDASSSWFLPKIVGISKALELCFSGKIIDANEAKEIGLVSYIFEDDEMLEKSLDYCKDLAKKSAPVSVAMARRLFWTSLGDNGPDRSHDLESIFISSRGKSGDAREGVTSFLEKRPADFPNSVSEDLPKDFLEKIEKK
;
A
#
# COMPACT_ATOMS: atom_id res chain seq x y z
N GLY A 1 -11.07 0.86 -26.88
CA GLY A 1 -12.02 -0.07 -26.29
C GLY A 1 -11.45 -0.72 -25.06
N ILE A 2 -12.17 -0.71 -23.95
CA ILE A 2 -11.85 -1.49 -22.76
C ILE A 2 -11.81 -2.95 -23.21
N GLY A 3 -10.65 -3.60 -23.08
CA GLY A 3 -10.41 -4.93 -23.66
C GLY A 3 -11.40 -5.96 -23.15
N ARG A 4 -11.77 -6.93 -24.00
CA ARG A 4 -12.71 -8.03 -23.70
C ARG A 4 -12.40 -8.77 -22.39
N ARG A 5 -11.12 -8.86 -21.99
CA ARG A 5 -10.67 -9.50 -20.73
C ARG A 5 -11.15 -8.78 -19.48
N GLN A 6 -11.18 -7.44 -19.47
CA GLN A 6 -11.71 -6.68 -18.33
C GLN A 6 -13.24 -6.81 -18.20
N ARG A 7 -13.98 -6.86 -19.33
CA ARG A 7 -15.42 -7.14 -19.30
C ARG A 7 -15.73 -8.52 -18.73
N GLN A 8 -14.95 -9.55 -19.11
CA GLN A 8 -15.15 -10.91 -18.61
C GLN A 8 -14.84 -11.04 -17.12
N MET A 9 -13.85 -10.30 -16.59
CA MET A 9 -13.53 -10.31 -15.16
C MET A 9 -14.66 -9.69 -14.33
N CYS A 10 -15.15 -8.52 -14.69
CA CYS A 10 -16.28 -7.88 -13.99
C CYS A 10 -17.58 -8.70 -14.06
N ILE A 11 -17.83 -9.43 -15.16
CA ILE A 11 -19.04 -10.25 -15.31
C ILE A 11 -18.91 -11.57 -14.52
N ARG A 12 -17.72 -12.17 -14.44
CA ARG A 12 -17.50 -13.39 -13.64
C ARG A 12 -17.57 -13.14 -12.14
N ASP A 13 -17.08 -11.98 -11.69
CA ASP A 13 -17.12 -11.60 -10.27
C ASP A 13 -18.55 -11.20 -9.83
N SER A 14 -19.45 -10.89 -10.77
CA SER A 14 -20.85 -10.54 -10.54
C SER A 14 -21.85 -11.64 -10.91
N ASP A 15 -21.38 -12.83 -11.31
CA ASP A 15 -22.28 -13.98 -11.56
C ASP A 15 -22.78 -14.56 -10.24
N THR A 16 -23.87 -13.99 -9.75
CA THR A 16 -24.52 -14.33 -8.48
C THR A 16 -25.56 -15.44 -8.64
N SER A 17 -25.51 -16.21 -9.72
CA SER A 17 -26.49 -17.26 -9.99
C SER A 17 -26.36 -18.52 -9.11
N GLU A 18 -25.26 -18.63 -8.34
CA GLU A 18 -25.14 -19.64 -7.29
C GLU A 18 -25.51 -19.02 -5.93
N GLU A 19 -26.48 -19.63 -5.24
CA GLU A 19 -26.78 -19.31 -3.83
C GLU A 19 -25.46 -19.34 -3.06
N TYR A 20 -25.03 -18.17 -2.54
CA TYR A 20 -23.88 -18.11 -1.67
C TYR A 20 -24.11 -19.02 -0.46
N PRO A 21 -23.26 -20.01 -0.20
CA PRO A 21 -23.28 -20.72 1.06
C PRO A 21 -23.22 -19.71 2.20
N GLN A 22 -23.86 -19.99 3.34
CA GLN A 22 -23.82 -19.10 4.52
C GLN A 22 -22.41 -18.81 5.04
N ASP A 23 -21.38 -19.50 4.52
CA ASP A 23 -19.97 -19.15 4.66
C ASP A 23 -19.57 -18.21 3.53
N TYR A 24 -19.54 -16.94 3.85
CA TYR A 24 -19.03 -15.80 3.12
C TYR A 24 -17.85 -16.16 2.21
N ASN A 25 -18.06 -16.21 0.93
CA ASN A 25 -16.96 -16.17 -0.04
C ASN A 25 -16.33 -14.79 0.02
N LYS A 26 -15.20 -14.68 0.73
CA LYS A 26 -14.47 -13.43 0.83
C LYS A 26 -13.99 -13.00 -0.54
N ASP A 27 -14.20 -11.73 -0.87
CA ASP A 27 -13.66 -11.08 -2.07
C ASP A 27 -12.16 -11.37 -2.23
N ALA A 28 -11.78 -11.93 -3.38
CA ALA A 28 -10.39 -12.30 -3.66
C ALA A 28 -9.44 -11.09 -3.66
N GLY A 29 -9.92 -9.94 -4.13
CA GLY A 29 -9.19 -8.67 -4.05
C GLY A 29 -8.91 -8.28 -2.60
N GLY A 30 -9.91 -8.43 -1.72
CA GLY A 30 -9.79 -8.19 -0.29
C GLY A 30 -8.79 -9.14 0.39
N ILE A 31 -8.78 -10.42 0.03
CA ILE A 31 -7.78 -11.37 0.55
C ILE A 31 -6.36 -10.90 0.21
N LEU A 32 -6.13 -10.47 -1.04
CA LEU A 32 -4.83 -9.99 -1.49
C LEU A 32 -4.44 -8.68 -0.77
N THR A 33 -5.32 -7.70 -0.72
CA THR A 33 -5.02 -6.40 -0.08
C THR A 33 -4.78 -6.54 1.41
N LEU A 34 -5.48 -7.43 2.11
CA LEU A 34 -5.20 -7.74 3.52
C LEU A 34 -3.83 -8.40 3.70
N ARG A 35 -3.40 -9.27 2.77
CA ARG A 35 -2.05 -9.83 2.78
C ARG A 35 -0.99 -8.74 2.53
N MET A 36 -1.23 -7.83 1.58
CA MET A 36 -0.37 -6.68 1.33
C MET A 36 -0.28 -5.77 2.57
N TYR A 37 -1.40 -5.47 3.20
CA TYR A 37 -1.48 -4.70 4.44
C TYR A 37 -0.62 -5.31 5.55
N LYS A 38 -0.63 -6.63 5.73
CA LYS A 38 0.14 -7.36 6.74
C LYS A 38 1.61 -7.58 6.38
N SER A 39 2.05 -7.23 5.18
CA SER A 39 3.43 -7.41 4.74
C SER A 39 4.41 -6.66 5.64
N LEU A 40 5.57 -7.28 5.89
CA LEU A 40 6.72 -6.64 6.54
C LEU A 40 7.62 -5.91 5.53
N LYS A 41 7.48 -6.24 4.25
CA LYS A 41 8.25 -5.58 3.19
C LYS A 41 7.42 -4.44 2.60
N PRO A 42 8.03 -3.29 2.30
CA PRO A 42 7.38 -2.24 1.54
C PRO A 42 6.87 -2.77 0.20
N ILE A 43 5.69 -2.30 -0.19
CA ILE A 43 5.05 -2.65 -1.46
C ILE A 43 4.88 -1.37 -2.26
N ILE A 44 5.46 -1.37 -3.44
CA ILE A 44 5.38 -0.24 -4.37
C ILE A 44 4.70 -0.72 -5.64
N THR A 45 3.68 -0.01 -6.09
CA THR A 45 3.03 -0.29 -7.37
C THR A 45 3.54 0.67 -8.44
N ALA A 46 3.72 0.14 -9.65
CA ALA A 46 4.11 0.88 -10.84
C ALA A 46 3.04 0.65 -11.93
N CYS A 47 2.15 1.62 -12.08
CA CYS A 47 0.97 1.54 -12.95
C CYS A 47 1.31 2.13 -14.32
N ASN A 48 1.42 1.29 -15.35
CA ASN A 48 1.83 1.67 -16.71
C ASN A 48 0.67 1.74 -17.72
N GLY A 49 -0.56 1.90 -17.26
CA GLY A 49 -1.72 1.95 -18.15
C GLY A 49 -3.04 2.04 -17.40
N PRO A 50 -4.17 1.66 -18.01
CA PRO A 50 -5.48 1.75 -17.37
C PRO A 50 -5.62 0.81 -16.17
N ALA A 51 -5.90 1.37 -15.01
CA ALA A 51 -6.23 0.70 -13.76
C ALA A 51 -7.70 1.03 -13.40
N VAL A 52 -8.63 0.15 -13.75
CA VAL A 52 -10.08 0.40 -13.59
C VAL A 52 -10.71 -0.76 -12.81
N GLY A 53 -11.64 -0.45 -11.92
CA GLY A 53 -12.24 -1.43 -11.01
C GLY A 53 -11.19 -2.06 -10.11
N VAL A 54 -11.12 -3.38 -10.03
CA VAL A 54 -10.15 -4.12 -9.20
C VAL A 54 -8.71 -3.74 -9.51
N GLY A 55 -8.37 -3.36 -10.74
CA GLY A 55 -7.04 -2.87 -11.09
C GLY A 55 -6.65 -1.57 -10.39
N ALA A 56 -7.63 -0.72 -10.04
CA ALA A 56 -7.40 0.47 -9.23
C ALA A 56 -7.40 0.14 -7.74
N THR A 57 -8.37 -0.67 -7.28
CA THR A 57 -8.55 -0.92 -5.84
C THR A 57 -7.43 -1.77 -5.23
N LEU A 58 -6.85 -2.74 -5.96
CA LEU A 58 -5.70 -3.53 -5.50
C LEU A 58 -4.47 -2.68 -5.16
N GLN A 59 -4.25 -1.57 -5.88
CA GLN A 59 -3.09 -0.70 -5.68
C GLN A 59 -3.17 0.12 -4.39
N LEU A 60 -4.37 0.26 -3.80
CA LEU A 60 -4.57 1.09 -2.62
C LEU A 60 -3.87 0.52 -1.37
N ALA A 61 -3.65 -0.78 -1.31
CA ALA A 61 -2.92 -1.42 -0.20
C ALA A 61 -1.38 -1.34 -0.34
N ALA A 62 -0.88 -0.77 -1.44
CA ALA A 62 0.54 -0.48 -1.59
C ALA A 62 0.92 0.76 -0.77
N ASP A 63 2.19 0.81 -0.32
CA ASP A 63 2.71 1.92 0.48
C ASP A 63 2.96 3.16 -0.40
N ILE A 64 3.48 2.93 -1.60
CA ILE A 64 3.79 3.98 -2.58
C ILE A 64 3.22 3.53 -3.93
N ARG A 65 2.57 4.46 -4.61
CA ARG A 65 2.01 4.26 -5.96
C ARG A 65 2.72 5.19 -6.92
N ILE A 66 3.28 4.59 -7.98
CA ILE A 66 3.96 5.27 -9.10
C ILE A 66 3.10 5.04 -10.34
N ALA A 67 2.99 6.03 -11.20
CA ALA A 67 2.23 5.95 -12.43
C ALA A 67 3.09 6.36 -13.64
N SER A 68 2.76 5.84 -14.81
CA SER A 68 3.22 6.43 -16.07
C SER A 68 2.30 7.56 -16.52
N THR A 69 2.73 8.38 -17.45
CA THR A 69 1.93 9.47 -18.05
C THR A 69 0.66 8.94 -18.73
N SER A 70 0.67 7.72 -19.25
CA SER A 70 -0.49 7.06 -19.85
C SER A 70 -1.44 6.41 -18.84
N ALA A 71 -1.07 6.31 -17.56
CA ALA A 71 -1.90 5.66 -16.56
C ALA A 71 -3.25 6.36 -16.39
N ARG A 72 -4.29 5.56 -16.14
CA ARG A 72 -5.66 6.03 -15.89
C ARG A 72 -6.25 5.24 -14.73
N PHE A 73 -6.99 5.90 -13.85
CA PHE A 73 -7.58 5.29 -12.67
C PHE A 73 -9.09 5.46 -12.67
N GLY A 74 -9.83 4.42 -12.29
CA GLY A 74 -11.29 4.49 -12.24
C GLY A 74 -11.90 3.55 -11.20
N PHE A 75 -12.76 4.10 -10.35
CA PHE A 75 -13.53 3.38 -9.32
C PHE A 75 -14.98 3.22 -9.78
N VAL A 76 -15.20 2.38 -10.78
CA VAL A 76 -16.43 2.35 -11.61
C VAL A 76 -17.50 1.36 -11.13
N PHE A 77 -17.40 0.84 -9.90
CA PHE A 77 -18.27 -0.21 -9.38
C PHE A 77 -19.74 0.21 -9.30
N LEU A 78 -20.03 1.39 -8.74
CA LEU A 78 -21.38 1.87 -8.52
C LEU A 78 -22.14 2.09 -9.84
N ASN A 79 -21.43 2.49 -10.88
CA ASN A 79 -21.99 2.65 -12.22
C ASN A 79 -22.39 1.33 -12.88
N ARG A 80 -22.10 0.21 -12.23
CA ARG A 80 -22.47 -1.16 -12.64
C ARG A 80 -23.41 -1.82 -11.65
N GLY A 81 -23.92 -1.06 -10.67
CA GLY A 81 -24.85 -1.55 -9.65
C GLY A 81 -24.23 -2.45 -8.60
N ILE A 82 -22.87 -2.44 -8.46
CA ILE A 82 -22.14 -3.19 -7.43
C ILE A 82 -21.39 -2.23 -6.51
N VAL A 83 -20.96 -2.70 -5.35
CA VAL A 83 -20.16 -1.94 -4.40
C VAL A 83 -18.67 -2.16 -4.63
N ASN A 84 -17.85 -1.32 -4.01
CA ASN A 84 -16.39 -1.41 -4.06
C ASN A 84 -15.87 -2.72 -3.45
N ASP A 85 -14.75 -3.21 -3.97
CA ASP A 85 -14.04 -4.41 -3.57
C ASP A 85 -12.69 -4.13 -2.90
N ALA A 86 -11.91 -5.18 -2.65
CA ALA A 86 -10.50 -5.13 -2.26
C ALA A 86 -10.23 -4.24 -1.03
N SER A 87 -11.18 -4.14 -0.10
CA SER A 87 -11.11 -3.26 1.07
C SER A 87 -10.90 -1.78 0.72
N SER A 88 -11.22 -1.37 -0.51
CA SER A 88 -10.98 0.00 -0.98
C SER A 88 -11.78 1.05 -0.19
N SER A 89 -12.93 0.69 0.39
CA SER A 89 -13.69 1.56 1.30
C SER A 89 -12.91 1.95 2.56
N TRP A 90 -11.91 1.17 2.95
CA TRP A 90 -11.01 1.50 4.05
C TRP A 90 -9.76 2.26 3.58
N PHE A 91 -9.14 1.82 2.47
CA PHE A 91 -7.88 2.39 1.98
C PHE A 91 -8.07 3.74 1.29
N LEU A 92 -9.01 3.84 0.33
CA LEU A 92 -9.14 5.02 -0.52
C LEU A 92 -9.35 6.32 0.27
N PRO A 93 -10.30 6.39 1.24
CA PRO A 93 -10.50 7.63 1.99
C PRO A 93 -9.31 8.03 2.87
N LYS A 94 -8.45 7.10 3.25
CA LYS A 94 -7.21 7.39 3.99
C LYS A 94 -6.11 7.96 3.08
N ILE A 95 -6.20 7.73 1.80
CA ILE A 95 -5.23 8.22 0.80
C ILE A 95 -5.65 9.59 0.27
N VAL A 96 -6.90 9.73 -0.17
CA VAL A 96 -7.37 10.95 -0.87
C VAL A 96 -8.38 11.77 -0.05
N GLY A 97 -8.70 11.37 1.17
CA GLY A 97 -9.77 11.95 1.98
C GLY A 97 -11.16 11.44 1.60
N ILE A 98 -12.10 11.50 2.56
CA ILE A 98 -13.44 10.89 2.38
C ILE A 98 -14.24 11.54 1.25
N SER A 99 -14.24 12.86 1.13
CA SER A 99 -15.01 13.55 0.11
C SER A 99 -14.55 13.20 -1.30
N LYS A 100 -13.25 13.18 -1.55
CA LYS A 100 -12.69 12.82 -2.86
C LYS A 100 -12.90 11.33 -3.16
N ALA A 101 -12.79 10.46 -2.17
CA ALA A 101 -13.08 9.04 -2.32
C ALA A 101 -14.53 8.79 -2.78
N LEU A 102 -15.48 9.46 -2.14
CA LEU A 102 -16.91 9.37 -2.51
C LEU A 102 -17.18 9.96 -3.90
N GLU A 103 -16.61 11.12 -4.23
CA GLU A 103 -16.73 11.74 -5.56
C GLU A 103 -16.25 10.78 -6.66
N LEU A 104 -15.06 10.17 -6.50
CA LEU A 104 -14.51 9.22 -7.47
C LEU A 104 -15.41 7.99 -7.64
N CYS A 105 -15.92 7.44 -6.54
CA CYS A 105 -16.78 6.26 -6.57
C CYS A 105 -18.16 6.57 -7.16
N PHE A 106 -18.79 7.69 -6.76
CA PHE A 106 -20.15 8.04 -7.21
C PHE A 106 -20.18 8.42 -8.68
N SER A 107 -19.19 9.21 -9.12
CA SER A 107 -19.10 9.62 -10.53
C SER A 107 -18.64 8.48 -11.44
N GLY A 108 -17.80 7.57 -10.94
CA GLY A 108 -17.12 6.57 -11.77
C GLY A 108 -16.21 7.21 -12.83
N LYS A 109 -15.82 8.48 -12.65
CA LYS A 109 -14.92 9.21 -13.55
C LYS A 109 -13.58 8.47 -13.66
N ILE A 110 -13.08 8.40 -14.88
CA ILE A 110 -11.70 7.99 -15.13
C ILE A 110 -10.81 9.23 -15.03
N ILE A 111 -9.87 9.20 -14.09
CA ILE A 111 -8.88 10.27 -13.90
C ILE A 111 -7.56 9.89 -14.54
N ASP A 112 -6.80 10.89 -14.99
CA ASP A 112 -5.44 10.69 -15.52
C ASP A 112 -4.38 10.69 -14.40
N ALA A 113 -3.13 10.48 -14.78
CA ALA A 113 -2.02 10.41 -13.84
C ALA A 113 -1.79 11.73 -13.10
N ASN A 114 -2.01 12.89 -13.76
CA ASN A 114 -1.81 14.20 -13.14
C ASN A 114 -2.87 14.48 -12.08
N GLU A 115 -4.14 14.25 -12.40
CA GLU A 115 -5.24 14.36 -11.42
C GLU A 115 -5.02 13.38 -10.26
N ALA A 116 -4.57 12.15 -10.55
CA ALA A 116 -4.26 11.17 -9.51
C ALA A 116 -3.12 11.62 -8.58
N LYS A 117 -2.12 12.31 -9.11
CA LYS A 117 -1.03 12.90 -8.31
C LYS A 117 -1.51 14.10 -7.50
N GLU A 118 -2.31 14.98 -8.09
CA GLU A 118 -2.86 16.17 -7.42
C GLU A 118 -3.67 15.79 -6.17
N ILE A 119 -4.48 14.74 -6.25
CA ILE A 119 -5.29 14.26 -5.12
C ILE A 119 -4.53 13.31 -4.17
N GLY A 120 -3.24 13.06 -4.40
CA GLY A 120 -2.41 12.18 -3.56
C GLY A 120 -2.63 10.69 -3.78
N LEU A 121 -3.37 10.27 -4.83
CA LEU A 121 -3.55 8.86 -5.15
C LEU A 121 -2.24 8.21 -5.61
N VAL A 122 -1.40 8.93 -6.35
CA VAL A 122 -0.06 8.49 -6.74
C VAL A 122 0.99 9.50 -6.27
N SER A 123 2.20 9.01 -5.97
CA SER A 123 3.31 9.82 -5.47
C SER A 123 4.18 10.39 -6.58
N TYR A 124 4.41 9.60 -7.62
CA TYR A 124 5.31 9.96 -8.72
C TYR A 124 4.70 9.61 -10.07
N ILE A 125 5.05 10.41 -11.08
CA ILE A 125 4.71 10.13 -12.48
C ILE A 125 6.02 10.15 -13.26
N PHE A 126 6.19 9.15 -14.12
CA PHE A 126 7.31 9.06 -15.07
C PHE A 126 6.78 8.83 -16.49
N GLU A 127 7.60 9.12 -17.49
CA GLU A 127 7.28 8.78 -18.87
C GLU A 127 7.15 7.28 -19.07
N ASP A 128 6.31 6.86 -20.01
CA ASP A 128 5.91 5.46 -20.18
C ASP A 128 7.10 4.51 -20.39
N ASP A 129 8.08 4.95 -21.18
CA ASP A 129 9.30 4.20 -21.51
C ASP A 129 10.33 4.15 -20.36
N GLU A 130 10.32 5.12 -19.46
CA GLU A 130 11.24 5.21 -18.33
C GLU A 130 10.64 4.68 -17.01
N MET A 131 9.32 4.51 -16.95
CA MET A 131 8.58 4.30 -15.70
C MET A 131 9.10 3.10 -14.90
N LEU A 132 9.33 1.96 -15.55
CA LEU A 132 9.80 0.77 -14.87
C LEU A 132 11.21 0.95 -14.30
N GLU A 133 12.13 1.49 -15.09
CA GLU A 133 13.52 1.73 -14.69
C GLU A 133 13.58 2.71 -13.50
N LYS A 134 12.94 3.87 -13.62
CA LYS A 134 12.88 4.87 -12.54
C LYS A 134 12.21 4.37 -11.29
N SER A 135 11.17 3.54 -11.41
CA SER A 135 10.53 2.90 -10.26
C SER A 135 11.46 1.92 -9.54
N LEU A 136 12.21 1.11 -10.30
CA LEU A 136 13.19 0.19 -9.73
C LEU A 136 14.35 0.94 -9.07
N ASP A 137 14.82 2.02 -9.67
CA ASP A 137 15.90 2.84 -9.09
C ASP A 137 15.43 3.53 -7.81
N TYR A 138 14.20 4.03 -7.77
CA TYR A 138 13.58 4.53 -6.54
C TYR A 138 13.54 3.46 -5.44
N CYS A 139 13.13 2.23 -5.77
CA CYS A 139 13.12 1.12 -4.81
C CYS A 139 14.52 0.78 -4.29
N LYS A 140 15.52 0.72 -5.17
CA LYS A 140 16.93 0.47 -4.80
C LYS A 140 17.48 1.57 -3.88
N ASP A 141 17.14 2.83 -4.19
CA ASP A 141 17.58 3.97 -3.37
C ASP A 141 16.97 3.92 -1.96
N LEU A 142 15.68 3.64 -1.84
CA LEU A 142 15.04 3.42 -0.54
C LEU A 142 15.68 2.28 0.24
N ALA A 143 15.94 1.14 -0.43
CA ALA A 143 16.53 -0.04 0.20
C ALA A 143 17.95 0.21 0.71
N LYS A 144 18.72 1.06 0.02
CA LYS A 144 20.09 1.42 0.44
C LYS A 144 20.15 2.39 1.60
N LYS A 145 19.13 3.24 1.77
CA LYS A 145 19.14 4.33 2.76
C LYS A 145 18.58 3.95 4.12
N SER A 146 17.90 2.82 4.25
CA SER A 146 17.11 2.52 5.43
C SER A 146 17.35 1.11 5.96
N ALA A 147 17.49 0.99 7.28
CA ALA A 147 17.66 -0.29 7.97
C ALA A 147 16.42 -1.19 7.77
N PRO A 148 16.58 -2.43 7.25
CA PRO A 148 15.45 -3.28 6.83
C PRO A 148 14.44 -3.57 7.95
N VAL A 149 14.94 -3.85 9.16
CA VAL A 149 14.10 -4.16 10.32
C VAL A 149 13.29 -2.94 10.73
N SER A 150 13.93 -1.77 10.76
CA SER A 150 13.25 -0.51 11.11
C SER A 150 12.17 -0.15 10.08
N VAL A 151 12.43 -0.38 8.78
CA VAL A 151 11.45 -0.19 7.71
C VAL A 151 10.24 -1.10 7.90
N ALA A 152 10.47 -2.39 8.18
CA ALA A 152 9.39 -3.36 8.42
C ALA A 152 8.51 -2.96 9.60
N MET A 153 9.14 -2.55 10.70
CA MET A 153 8.44 -2.13 11.91
C MET A 153 7.67 -0.82 11.70
N ALA A 154 8.31 0.20 11.13
CA ALA A 154 7.67 1.48 10.84
C ALA A 154 6.46 1.32 9.91
N ARG A 155 6.61 0.52 8.84
CA ARG A 155 5.50 0.21 7.93
C ARG A 155 4.29 -0.33 8.67
N ARG A 156 4.49 -1.33 9.52
CA ARG A 156 3.39 -1.94 10.29
C ARG A 156 2.78 -0.97 11.30
N LEU A 157 3.61 -0.17 11.97
CA LEU A 157 3.14 0.86 12.90
C LEU A 157 2.23 1.86 12.19
N PHE A 158 2.66 2.46 11.10
CA PHE A 158 1.86 3.44 10.35
C PHE A 158 0.53 2.87 9.90
N TRP A 159 0.54 1.70 9.25
CA TRP A 159 -0.71 1.10 8.77
C TRP A 159 -1.68 0.73 9.89
N THR A 160 -1.18 0.24 11.02
CA THR A 160 -2.02 -0.17 12.15
C THR A 160 -2.61 1.05 12.85
N SER A 161 -1.81 2.09 13.06
CA SER A 161 -2.23 3.32 13.75
C SER A 161 -3.34 4.09 13.02
N LEU A 162 -3.49 3.89 11.69
CA LEU A 162 -4.62 4.46 10.93
C LEU A 162 -6.00 3.94 11.37
N GLY A 163 -6.05 2.88 12.15
CA GLY A 163 -7.29 2.32 12.72
C GLY A 163 -7.54 2.70 14.16
N ASP A 164 -6.61 3.39 14.82
CA ASP A 164 -6.70 3.76 16.22
C ASP A 164 -7.53 5.04 16.42
N ASN A 165 -8.15 5.19 17.60
CA ASN A 165 -8.97 6.34 17.94
C ASN A 165 -8.16 7.57 18.40
N GLY A 166 -6.84 7.42 18.59
CA GLY A 166 -5.96 8.47 19.06
C GLY A 166 -4.50 8.03 19.01
N PRO A 167 -3.54 8.90 19.38
CA PRO A 167 -2.11 8.63 19.26
C PRO A 167 -1.53 7.79 20.40
N ASP A 168 -2.28 7.55 21.50
CA ASP A 168 -1.73 6.96 22.72
C ASP A 168 -1.11 5.59 22.46
N ARG A 169 -1.84 4.70 21.79
CA ARG A 169 -1.33 3.38 21.43
C ARG A 169 -0.11 3.43 20.52
N SER A 170 -0.08 4.39 19.59
CA SER A 170 1.10 4.62 18.73
C SER A 170 2.30 5.00 19.57
N HIS A 171 2.13 5.92 20.53
CA HIS A 171 3.19 6.35 21.45
C HIS A 171 3.73 5.18 22.28
N ASP A 172 2.85 4.33 22.84
CA ASP A 172 3.25 3.16 23.62
C ASP A 172 4.08 2.17 22.79
N LEU A 173 3.60 1.83 21.59
CA LEU A 173 4.29 0.92 20.68
C LEU A 173 5.63 1.50 20.20
N GLU A 174 5.67 2.76 19.83
CA GLU A 174 6.88 3.45 19.39
C GLU A 174 7.90 3.50 20.52
N SER A 175 7.50 3.77 21.77
CA SER A 175 8.37 3.80 22.93
C SER A 175 9.07 2.45 23.19
N ILE A 176 8.31 1.35 23.05
CA ILE A 176 8.85 0.00 23.18
C ILE A 176 9.86 -0.28 22.04
N PHE A 177 9.47 0.03 20.80
CA PHE A 177 10.24 -0.39 19.65
C PHE A 177 11.46 0.50 19.39
N ILE A 178 11.39 1.81 19.64
CA ILE A 178 12.57 2.68 19.55
C ILE A 178 13.62 2.28 20.59
N SER A 179 13.21 1.93 21.81
CA SER A 179 14.12 1.43 22.86
C SER A 179 14.80 0.12 22.44
N SER A 180 14.03 -0.80 21.83
CA SER A 180 14.57 -2.07 21.33
C SER A 180 15.56 -1.84 20.18
N ARG A 181 15.16 -1.05 19.17
CA ARG A 181 16.01 -0.79 18.00
C ARG A 181 17.23 0.06 18.32
N GLY A 182 17.15 0.98 19.28
CA GLY A 182 18.29 1.80 19.73
C GLY A 182 19.48 0.99 20.23
N LYS A 183 19.27 -0.27 20.63
CA LYS A 183 20.34 -1.20 21.07
C LYS A 183 20.84 -2.12 19.94
N SER A 184 20.30 -2.02 18.75
CA SER A 184 20.62 -2.90 17.62
C SER A 184 21.93 -2.55 16.92
N GLY A 185 22.45 -3.50 16.12
CA GLY A 185 23.57 -3.28 15.21
C GLY A 185 23.27 -2.19 14.19
N ASP A 186 22.03 -2.16 13.65
CA ASP A 186 21.60 -1.14 12.71
C ASP A 186 21.66 0.28 13.29
N ALA A 187 21.23 0.48 14.55
CA ALA A 187 21.29 1.81 15.17
C ALA A 187 22.74 2.28 15.34
N ARG A 188 23.64 1.37 15.71
CA ARG A 188 25.07 1.66 15.83
C ARG A 188 25.66 2.01 14.46
N GLU A 189 25.38 1.21 13.45
CA GLU A 189 25.84 1.45 12.07
C GLU A 189 25.31 2.79 11.53
N GLY A 190 24.00 3.06 11.73
CA GLY A 190 23.40 4.31 11.31
C GLY A 190 24.08 5.55 11.90
N VAL A 191 24.43 5.52 13.18
CA VAL A 191 25.17 6.61 13.82
C VAL A 191 26.62 6.68 13.32
N THR A 192 27.31 5.55 13.25
CA THR A 192 28.72 5.49 12.83
C THR A 192 28.90 5.97 11.39
N SER A 193 28.11 5.43 10.47
CA SER A 193 28.16 5.81 9.06
C SER A 193 27.87 7.29 8.82
N PHE A 194 26.91 7.86 9.58
CA PHE A 194 26.60 9.29 9.54
C PHE A 194 27.80 10.15 9.98
N LEU A 195 28.45 9.80 11.10
CA LEU A 195 29.63 10.53 11.59
C LEU A 195 30.83 10.41 10.63
N GLU A 196 31.00 9.24 10.04
CA GLU A 196 32.06 8.96 9.06
C GLU A 196 31.77 9.45 7.64
N LYS A 197 30.55 9.99 7.41
CA LYS A 197 30.09 10.49 6.10
C LYS A 197 30.20 9.45 4.98
N ARG A 198 29.87 8.21 5.28
CA ARG A 198 29.84 7.09 4.33
C ARG A 198 28.43 6.49 4.23
N PRO A 199 28.12 5.74 3.18
CA PRO A 199 26.92 4.91 3.14
C PRO A 199 26.84 3.94 4.30
N ALA A 200 25.64 3.74 4.86
CA ALA A 200 25.40 2.74 5.89
C ALA A 200 25.36 1.32 5.28
N ASP A 201 25.89 0.35 6.03
CA ASP A 201 25.76 -1.07 5.74
C ASP A 201 25.08 -1.76 6.92
N PHE A 202 23.74 -1.84 6.86
CA PHE A 202 22.92 -2.31 7.97
C PHE A 202 23.02 -3.82 8.15
N PRO A 203 23.53 -4.33 9.28
CA PRO A 203 23.80 -5.75 9.47
C PRO A 203 22.56 -6.60 9.77
N ASN A 204 21.44 -6.00 10.21
CA ASN A 204 20.28 -6.77 10.64
C ASN A 204 19.35 -7.16 9.48
N SER A 205 18.70 -8.32 9.63
CA SER A 205 17.69 -8.81 8.69
C SER A 205 16.31 -8.96 9.35
N VAL A 206 15.25 -8.80 8.56
CA VAL A 206 13.88 -8.96 9.07
C VAL A 206 13.60 -10.39 9.54
N SER A 207 14.20 -11.39 8.90
CA SER A 207 14.00 -12.80 9.23
C SER A 207 14.61 -13.22 10.58
N GLU A 208 15.69 -12.56 11.00
CA GLU A 208 16.47 -12.96 12.17
C GLU A 208 16.33 -11.97 13.33
N ASP A 209 16.23 -10.67 13.00
CA ASP A 209 16.38 -9.59 13.99
C ASP A 209 15.08 -8.82 14.29
N LEU A 210 13.95 -9.22 13.68
CA LEU A 210 12.67 -8.66 14.07
C LEU A 210 12.35 -9.07 15.51
N PRO A 211 12.01 -8.13 16.43
CA PRO A 211 11.64 -8.48 17.79
C PRO A 211 10.53 -9.54 17.82
N LYS A 212 10.73 -10.62 18.58
CA LYS A 212 9.84 -11.80 18.58
C LYS A 212 8.39 -11.47 18.95
N ASP A 213 8.18 -10.48 19.79
CA ASP A 213 6.89 -10.03 20.28
C ASP A 213 6.28 -8.89 19.43
N PHE A 214 6.97 -8.46 18.36
CA PHE A 214 6.53 -7.32 17.53
C PHE A 214 5.14 -7.53 16.95
N LEU A 215 4.91 -8.65 16.24
CA LEU A 215 3.64 -8.93 15.59
C LEU A 215 2.51 -9.09 16.59
N GLU A 216 2.77 -9.77 17.71
CA GLU A 216 1.79 -9.93 18.79
C GLU A 216 1.36 -8.57 19.36
N LYS A 217 2.31 -7.69 19.65
CA LYS A 217 2.03 -6.37 20.20
C LYS A 217 1.27 -5.47 19.22
N ILE A 218 1.62 -5.53 17.92
CA ILE A 218 0.98 -4.70 16.92
C ILE A 218 -0.43 -5.16 16.57
N GLU A 219 -0.76 -6.44 16.77
CA GLU A 219 -2.08 -7.01 16.48
C GLU A 219 -3.03 -7.00 17.69
N LYS A 220 -2.51 -6.83 18.90
CA LYS A 220 -3.34 -6.58 20.09
C LYS A 220 -4.03 -5.22 19.94
N LYS A 221 -5.37 -5.25 20.01
CA LYS A 221 -6.22 -4.05 20.06
C LYS A 221 -6.36 -3.56 21.49
#